data_7c7b8511a33aaa081e904e7cc1e66877
#
_entry.id   7c7b8511a33aaa081e904e7cc1e66877
#
_cell.length_a   1.000
_cell.length_b   1.000
_cell.length_c   1.000
_cell.angle_alpha   90.00
_cell.angle_beta   90.00
_cell.angle_gamma   90.00
#
_symmetry.space_group_name_H-M   'P 1'
#
loop_
_entity.id
_entity.type
_entity.pdbx_description
1 polymer ?
#
loop_
_entity_poly.entity_id
_entity_poly.type
_entity_poly.pdbx_seq_one_letter_code
_entity_poly.pdbx_strand_id
1 'polypeptide(L)'
;MYKILVINPNSNEDVTTKLTAIFLDYPKKKNTKVDCISLKQGPFGIETDEDINNVAPLVLNKIQNKLSGFDAFIIACYSDPGLRESVLAFSAPIYGIHETTVKYCHHQR
;
A
#
# COMPACT_ATOMS: atom_id res chain seq x y z
N MET A 1 -15.83 -11.40 5.46
CA MET A 1 -14.81 -11.31 4.39
C MET A 1 -13.68 -10.40 4.85
N TYR A 2 -12.45 -10.87 4.73
CA TYR A 2 -11.27 -10.05 5.07
C TYR A 2 -10.88 -9.21 3.85
N LYS A 3 -10.84 -7.89 4.01
CA LYS A 3 -10.62 -6.98 2.89
C LYS A 3 -9.31 -6.23 3.05
N ILE A 4 -8.47 -6.33 2.03
CA ILE A 4 -7.15 -5.67 2.00
C ILE A 4 -7.15 -4.61 0.88
N LEU A 5 -6.71 -3.40 1.22
CA LEU A 5 -6.53 -2.35 0.23
C LEU A 5 -5.04 -2.16 -0.06
N VAL A 6 -4.67 -2.33 -1.31
CA VAL A 6 -3.31 -2.05 -1.79
C VAL A 6 -3.30 -0.64 -2.39
N ILE A 7 -2.45 0.22 -1.84
CA ILE A 7 -2.34 1.60 -2.27
C ILE A 7 -1.06 1.77 -3.08
N ASN A 8 -1.21 2.08 -4.37
CA ASN A 8 -0.13 2.56 -5.20
C ASN A 8 -0.03 4.08 -4.98
N PRO A 9 1.05 4.59 -4.36
CA PRO A 9 1.10 6.01 -3.98
C PRO A 9 1.29 6.97 -5.14
N ASN A 10 1.55 6.49 -6.35
CA ASN A 10 1.63 7.35 -7.52
C ASN A 10 0.31 7.38 -8.30
N SER A 11 0.25 8.22 -9.32
CA SER A 11 -0.94 8.38 -10.14
C SER A 11 -0.90 7.56 -11.44
N ASN A 12 0.09 6.68 -11.60
CA ASN A 12 0.22 5.84 -12.78
C ASN A 12 -0.73 4.64 -12.70
N GLU A 13 -1.85 4.73 -13.40
CA GLU A 13 -2.87 3.68 -13.40
C GLU A 13 -2.38 2.36 -13.99
N ASP A 14 -1.36 2.37 -14.85
CA ASP A 14 -0.80 1.14 -15.40
C ASP A 14 -0.17 0.28 -14.30
N VAL A 15 0.47 0.91 -13.31
CA VAL A 15 1.03 0.21 -12.16
C VAL A 15 -0.09 -0.46 -11.36
N THR A 16 -1.16 0.27 -11.11
CA THR A 16 -2.32 -0.26 -10.36
C THR A 16 -2.97 -1.42 -11.11
N THR A 17 -3.09 -1.32 -12.42
CA THR A 17 -3.64 -2.40 -13.25
C THR A 17 -2.79 -3.66 -13.14
N LYS A 18 -1.45 -3.52 -13.18
CA LYS A 18 -0.55 -4.65 -13.04
C LYS A 18 -0.62 -5.28 -11.66
N LEU A 19 -0.70 -4.47 -10.60
CA LEU A 19 -0.88 -4.96 -9.23
C LEU A 19 -2.18 -5.75 -9.10
N THR A 20 -3.26 -5.24 -9.65
CA THR A 20 -4.56 -5.91 -9.62
C THR A 20 -4.47 -7.28 -10.27
N ALA A 21 -3.82 -7.38 -11.43
CA ALA A 21 -3.65 -8.66 -12.11
C ALA A 21 -2.83 -9.66 -11.28
N ILE A 22 -1.76 -9.19 -10.64
CA ILE A 22 -0.92 -10.04 -9.79
C ILE A 22 -1.74 -10.60 -8.63
N PHE A 23 -2.52 -9.76 -7.95
CA PHE A 23 -3.32 -10.21 -6.81
C PHE A 23 -4.49 -11.09 -7.19
N LEU A 24 -5.03 -10.94 -8.41
CA LEU A 24 -6.07 -11.85 -8.91
C LEU A 24 -5.54 -13.26 -9.10
N ASP A 25 -4.30 -13.39 -9.57
CA ASP A 25 -3.69 -14.70 -9.81
C ASP A 25 -3.06 -15.31 -8.56
N TYR A 26 -2.79 -14.49 -7.54
CA TYR A 26 -2.13 -14.96 -6.33
C TYR A 26 -3.09 -15.75 -5.45
N PRO A 27 -2.71 -16.95 -4.97
CA PRO A 27 -3.56 -17.72 -4.07
C PRO A 27 -3.82 -16.97 -2.77
N LYS A 28 -5.07 -16.80 -2.43
CA LYS A 28 -5.49 -16.11 -1.22
C LYS A 28 -6.28 -17.06 -0.33
N LYS A 29 -6.26 -16.78 0.98
CA LYS A 29 -7.13 -17.50 1.89
C LYS A 29 -8.59 -17.25 1.51
N LYS A 30 -9.43 -18.24 1.81
CA LYS A 30 -10.86 -18.15 1.56
C LYS A 30 -11.44 -16.90 2.22
N ASN A 31 -12.37 -16.26 1.53
CA ASN A 31 -13.02 -15.02 2.00
C ASN A 31 -12.06 -13.83 2.15
N THR A 32 -11.01 -13.79 1.35
CA THR A 32 -10.11 -12.64 1.29
C THR A 32 -10.28 -11.93 -0.05
N LYS A 33 -10.47 -10.62 0.02
CA LYS A 33 -10.56 -9.77 -1.17
C LYS A 33 -9.46 -8.72 -1.13
N VAL A 34 -8.79 -8.51 -2.26
CA VAL A 34 -7.73 -7.50 -2.40
C VAL A 34 -8.13 -6.52 -3.48
N ASP A 35 -8.23 -5.25 -3.12
CA ASP A 35 -8.47 -4.15 -4.06
C ASP A 35 -7.20 -3.31 -4.17
N CYS A 36 -6.93 -2.79 -5.36
CA CYS A 36 -5.78 -1.92 -5.60
C CYS A 36 -6.26 -0.56 -6.12
N ILE A 37 -5.68 0.51 -5.59
CA ILE A 37 -5.99 1.86 -6.01
C ILE A 37 -4.73 2.68 -6.22
N SER A 38 -4.84 3.70 -7.07
CA SER A 38 -3.80 4.74 -7.23
C SER A 38 -4.17 5.95 -6.39
N LEU A 39 -3.18 6.81 -6.12
CA LEU A 39 -3.42 8.14 -5.56
C LEU A 39 -3.41 9.15 -6.69
N LYS A 40 -4.58 9.61 -7.10
CA LYS A 40 -4.74 10.53 -8.24
C LYS A 40 -3.99 11.83 -8.04
N GLN A 41 -3.84 12.27 -6.80
CA GLN A 41 -3.12 13.49 -6.44
C GLN A 41 -1.62 13.30 -6.28
N GLY A 42 -1.15 12.07 -6.35
CA GLY A 42 0.27 11.77 -6.27
C GLY A 42 1.00 12.05 -7.57
N PRO A 43 2.34 12.04 -7.55
CA PRO A 43 3.13 12.18 -8.77
C PRO A 43 2.96 10.95 -9.65
N PHE A 44 3.28 11.08 -10.92
CA PHE A 44 3.23 9.94 -11.84
C PHE A 44 4.24 8.86 -11.46
N GLY A 45 5.38 9.25 -10.92
CA GLY A 45 6.38 8.35 -10.35
C GLY A 45 7.00 8.96 -9.11
N ILE A 46 7.36 8.14 -8.12
CA ILE A 46 8.00 8.60 -6.89
C ILE A 46 9.49 8.33 -7.02
N GLU A 47 10.27 9.37 -7.25
CA GLU A 47 11.69 9.25 -7.60
C GLU A 47 12.63 9.98 -6.65
N THR A 48 12.13 10.97 -5.89
CA THR A 48 12.95 11.83 -5.03
C THR A 48 12.44 11.78 -3.59
N ASP A 49 13.29 12.25 -2.66
CA ASP A 49 12.88 12.40 -1.27
C ASP A 49 11.73 13.41 -1.14
N GLU A 50 11.72 14.44 -1.99
CA GLU A 50 10.61 15.38 -2.02
C GLU A 50 9.30 14.70 -2.42
N ASP A 51 9.34 13.83 -3.43
CA ASP A 51 8.16 13.06 -3.82
C ASP A 51 7.66 12.21 -2.66
N ILE A 52 8.56 11.55 -1.94
CA ILE A 52 8.20 10.71 -0.79
C ILE A 52 7.53 11.56 0.28
N ASN A 53 8.12 12.71 0.60
CA ASN A 53 7.59 13.59 1.63
C ASN A 53 6.23 14.18 1.25
N ASN A 54 6.03 14.47 -0.03
CA ASN A 54 4.77 15.04 -0.52
C ASN A 54 3.66 13.99 -0.54
N VAL A 55 3.99 12.73 -0.78
CA VAL A 55 3.00 11.67 -0.91
C VAL A 55 2.60 11.05 0.42
N ALA A 56 3.44 11.12 1.44
CA ALA A 56 3.16 10.53 2.74
C ALA A 56 1.83 11.01 3.33
N PRO A 57 1.53 12.33 3.38
CA PRO A 57 0.23 12.78 3.87
C PRO A 57 -0.96 12.27 3.05
N LEU A 58 -0.77 12.10 1.74
CA LEU A 58 -1.83 11.58 0.86
C LEU A 58 -2.13 10.12 1.19
N VAL A 59 -1.08 9.34 1.51
CA VAL A 59 -1.24 7.94 1.94
C VAL A 59 -2.03 7.88 3.24
N LEU A 60 -1.64 8.68 4.24
CA LEU A 60 -2.35 8.72 5.52
C LEU A 60 -3.82 9.07 5.34
N ASN A 61 -4.10 10.09 4.55
CA ASN A 61 -5.45 10.54 4.30
C ASN A 61 -6.29 9.46 3.63
N LYS A 62 -5.71 8.75 2.66
CA LYS A 62 -6.40 7.66 1.98
C LYS A 62 -6.73 6.52 2.94
N ILE A 63 -5.79 6.12 3.78
CA ILE A 63 -6.01 5.08 4.78
C ILE A 63 -7.13 5.50 5.72
N GLN A 64 -7.07 6.72 6.25
CA GLN A 64 -8.11 7.22 7.16
C GLN A 64 -9.50 7.15 6.53
N ASN A 65 -9.61 7.53 5.27
CA ASN A 65 -10.90 7.53 4.58
C ASN A 65 -11.41 6.12 4.27
N LYS A 66 -10.55 5.12 4.34
CA LYS A 66 -10.89 3.73 4.00
C LYS A 66 -10.92 2.78 5.20
N LEU A 67 -10.69 3.29 6.42
CA LEU A 67 -10.64 2.45 7.62
C LEU A 67 -11.92 1.63 7.84
N SER A 68 -13.08 2.19 7.53
CA SER A 68 -14.35 1.49 7.74
C SER A 68 -14.63 0.42 6.70
N GLY A 69 -13.92 0.43 5.58
CA GLY A 69 -14.17 -0.50 4.48
C GLY A 69 -13.15 -1.60 4.30
N PHE A 70 -12.01 -1.53 5.01
CA PHE A 70 -10.93 -2.47 4.84
C PHE A 70 -10.32 -2.88 6.16
N ASP A 71 -9.85 -4.13 6.22
CA ASP A 71 -9.27 -4.71 7.43
C ASP A 71 -7.76 -4.50 7.51
N ALA A 72 -7.10 -4.35 6.38
CA ALA A 72 -5.65 -4.15 6.31
C ALA A 72 -5.27 -3.34 5.09
N PHE A 73 -4.08 -2.76 5.13
CA PHE A 73 -3.58 -1.89 4.07
C PHE A 73 -2.15 -2.26 3.69
N ILE A 74 -1.85 -2.17 2.40
CA ILE A 74 -0.49 -2.38 1.89
C ILE A 74 -0.09 -1.14 1.08
N ILE A 75 1.04 -0.55 1.43
CA ILE A 75 1.61 0.57 0.67
C ILE A 75 2.55 -0.04 -0.37
N ALA A 76 2.17 0.04 -1.64
CA ALA A 76 2.88 -0.62 -2.73
C ALA A 76 3.86 0.32 -3.41
N CYS A 77 4.90 0.71 -2.68
CA CYS A 77 5.98 1.52 -3.22
C CYS A 77 7.27 1.14 -2.48
N TYR A 78 8.36 1.06 -3.21
CA TYR A 78 9.65 0.61 -2.67
C TYR A 78 10.13 1.44 -1.47
N SER A 79 9.82 2.72 -1.44
CA SER A 79 10.24 3.62 -0.35
C SER A 79 9.29 3.62 0.86
N ASP A 80 8.21 2.85 0.82
CA ASP A 80 7.21 2.79 1.88
C ASP A 80 6.73 4.17 2.36
N PRO A 81 6.30 5.08 1.47
CA PRO A 81 5.96 6.44 1.89
C PRO A 81 4.76 6.43 2.82
N GLY A 82 4.89 7.13 3.94
CA GLY A 82 3.82 7.23 4.94
C GLY A 82 3.64 6.01 5.82
N LEU A 83 4.47 4.99 5.69
CA LEU A 83 4.31 3.76 6.49
C LEU A 83 4.46 4.02 7.98
N ARG A 84 5.55 4.64 8.40
CA ARG A 84 5.79 4.90 9.82
C ARG A 84 4.68 5.75 10.43
N GLU A 85 4.33 6.82 9.75
CA GLU A 85 3.29 7.74 10.21
C GLU A 85 1.94 7.02 10.32
N SER A 86 1.62 6.18 9.34
CA SER A 86 0.36 5.43 9.33
C SER A 86 0.29 4.38 10.45
N VAL A 87 1.37 3.67 10.69
CA VAL A 87 1.44 2.67 11.77
C VAL A 87 1.25 3.34 13.13
N LEU A 88 1.80 4.55 13.31
CA LEU A 88 1.63 5.29 14.55
C LEU A 88 0.22 5.88 14.71
N ALA A 89 -0.43 6.21 13.60
CA ALA A 89 -1.72 6.90 13.62
C ALA A 89 -2.93 5.96 13.70
N PHE A 90 -2.80 4.74 13.19
CA PHE A 90 -3.95 3.83 13.04
C PHE A 90 -3.65 2.48 13.68
N SER A 91 -4.70 1.84 14.23
CA SER A 91 -4.57 0.51 14.82
C SER A 91 -4.75 -0.62 13.80
N ALA A 92 -5.23 -0.32 12.60
CA ALA A 92 -5.36 -1.33 11.55
C ALA A 92 -3.97 -1.84 11.11
N PRO A 93 -3.86 -3.11 10.68
CA PRO A 93 -2.61 -3.61 10.12
C PRO A 93 -2.23 -2.87 8.84
N ILE A 94 -1.02 -2.32 8.81
CA ILE A 94 -0.51 -1.57 7.66
C ILE A 94 0.90 -2.07 7.35
N TYR A 95 1.12 -2.45 6.10
CA TYR A 95 2.37 -3.04 5.64
C TYR A 95 2.96 -2.25 4.48
N GLY A 96 4.27 -2.04 4.49
CA GLY A 96 4.99 -1.52 3.33
C GLY A 96 5.70 -2.66 2.62
N ILE A 97 5.74 -2.64 1.30
CA ILE A 97 6.36 -3.75 0.55
C ILE A 97 7.86 -3.82 0.79
N HIS A 98 8.53 -2.69 1.00
CA HIS A 98 9.97 -2.70 1.29
C HIS A 98 10.27 -3.33 2.65
N GLU A 99 9.66 -2.81 3.71
CA GLU A 99 9.88 -3.31 5.06
C GLU A 99 9.52 -4.78 5.18
N THR A 100 8.38 -5.17 4.63
CA THR A 100 7.91 -6.56 4.68
C THR A 100 8.86 -7.49 3.94
N THR A 101 9.35 -7.07 2.76
CA THR A 101 10.28 -7.86 1.98
C THR A 101 11.60 -8.05 2.72
N VAL A 102 12.14 -6.99 3.31
CA VAL A 102 13.39 -7.06 4.08
C VAL A 102 13.23 -8.02 5.27
N LYS A 103 12.15 -7.91 6.02
CA LYS A 103 11.88 -8.80 7.14
C LYS A 103 11.78 -10.26 6.70
N TYR A 104 11.06 -10.49 5.60
CA TYR A 104 10.93 -11.85 5.05
C TYR A 104 12.29 -12.44 4.68
N CYS A 105 13.13 -11.67 4.01
CA CYS A 105 14.46 -12.12 3.63
C CYS A 105 15.32 -12.47 4.84
N HIS A 106 15.22 -11.70 5.91
CA HIS A 106 15.93 -12.02 7.17
C HIS A 106 15.48 -13.34 7.77
N HIS A 107 14.18 -13.59 7.76
CA HIS A 107 13.63 -14.83 8.33
C HIS A 107 13.96 -16.07 7.52
N GLN A 108 14.28 -15.94 6.24
CA GLN A 108 14.60 -17.08 5.37
C GLN A 108 16.07 -17.50 5.43
N ARG A 109 16.89 -16.82 6.16
CA ARG A 109 18.32 -17.12 6.24
C ARG A 109 18.63 -18.18 7.28
#